data_2bc4d5beb2076cdce8f0f8b8ba22f38b
#
_entry.id   2bc4d5beb2076cdce8f0f8b8ba22f38b
#
_cell.length_a   1.000
_cell.length_b   1.000
_cell.length_c   1.000
_cell.angle_alpha   90.00
_cell.angle_beta   90.00
_cell.angle_gamma   90.00
#
_symmetry.space_group_name_H-M   'P 1'
#
loop_
_entity.id
_entity.type
_entity.pdbx_description
1 polymer ?
#
loop_
_entity_poly.entity_id
_entity_poly.type
_entity_poly.pdbx_seq_one_letter_code
_entity_poly.pdbx_strand_id
1 'polypeptide(L)'
;MAAAKIIGITEIYKVGGIQAVAAVAYGTETIPKCHKIIGPGNSYATAAKRVLANHIDAGLPAGPSEIIVLADEKADPEKVALDWMIEAEHGPDSAALLVTHSKELVEKVVPIVNRQLEKISPKRKEFIETNLTTYGGVILTNSLDESIDFVNEYAPEHMEVMTEKPFDTLPKIKNAGEILLGDYTPVTLCNFVLGPNAILPTGGFAKTYSSVSVQDFLKRSSVGYASKDGFENVRDYAYRFAKVEGFDTHGLPVKERN
;
A
#
# COMPACT_ATOMS: atom_id res chain seq x y z
N MET A 1 -23.12 -5.25 3.67
CA MET A 1 -24.01 -5.98 4.61
C MET A 1 -23.99 -7.49 4.39
N ALA A 2 -24.23 -8.01 3.16
CA ALA A 2 -24.25 -9.45 2.92
C ALA A 2 -22.91 -10.15 3.25
N ALA A 3 -21.78 -9.63 2.78
CA ALA A 3 -20.46 -10.16 3.09
C ALA A 3 -20.17 -10.18 4.60
N ALA A 4 -20.48 -9.10 5.31
CA ALA A 4 -20.31 -9.02 6.76
C ALA A 4 -21.10 -10.12 7.49
N LYS A 5 -22.34 -10.38 7.05
CA LYS A 5 -23.15 -11.47 7.60
C LYS A 5 -22.54 -12.86 7.36
N ILE A 6 -22.00 -13.10 6.16
CA ILE A 6 -21.38 -14.38 5.78
C ILE A 6 -20.17 -14.69 6.67
N ILE A 7 -19.34 -13.68 6.96
CA ILE A 7 -18.13 -13.84 7.78
C ILE A 7 -18.37 -13.62 9.27
N GLY A 8 -19.64 -13.44 9.70
CA GLY A 8 -20.01 -13.37 11.12
C GLY A 8 -19.74 -12.03 11.80
N ILE A 9 -19.58 -10.93 11.06
CA ILE A 9 -19.47 -9.57 11.65
C ILE A 9 -20.85 -9.16 12.17
N THR A 10 -20.93 -8.80 13.45
CA THR A 10 -22.16 -8.43 14.15
C THR A 10 -22.27 -6.92 14.43
N GLU A 11 -21.15 -6.21 14.47
CA GLU A 11 -21.13 -4.76 14.76
C GLU A 11 -20.82 -3.99 13.47
N ILE A 12 -21.76 -3.18 13.01
CA ILE A 12 -21.65 -2.38 11.79
C ILE A 12 -22.21 -0.98 12.05
N TYR A 13 -21.34 0.02 11.87
CA TYR A 13 -21.69 1.43 12.03
C TYR A 13 -21.75 2.10 10.66
N LYS A 14 -22.92 2.69 10.33
CA LYS A 14 -23.15 3.39 9.05
C LYS A 14 -22.64 4.83 9.12
N VAL A 15 -21.35 5.00 9.29
CA VAL A 15 -20.67 6.29 9.37
C VAL A 15 -19.38 6.22 8.57
N GLY A 16 -18.99 7.32 7.92
CA GLY A 16 -17.77 7.43 7.13
C GLY A 16 -17.11 8.80 7.30
N GLY A 17 -15.99 9.02 6.60
CA GLY A 17 -15.27 10.28 6.63
C GLY A 17 -14.49 10.54 7.94
N ILE A 18 -14.10 11.80 8.15
CA ILE A 18 -13.31 12.26 9.29
C ILE A 18 -13.96 11.89 10.62
N GLN A 19 -15.29 12.07 10.72
CA GLN A 19 -16.05 11.80 11.94
C GLN A 19 -16.03 10.32 12.32
N ALA A 20 -16.00 9.40 11.35
CA ALA A 20 -15.88 7.98 11.64
C ALA A 20 -14.50 7.65 12.24
N VAL A 21 -13.44 8.20 11.68
CA VAL A 21 -12.07 8.03 12.18
C VAL A 21 -11.95 8.58 13.60
N ALA A 22 -12.49 9.77 13.87
CA ALA A 22 -12.49 10.37 15.19
C ALA A 22 -13.33 9.55 16.19
N ALA A 23 -14.51 9.07 15.77
CA ALA A 23 -15.39 8.28 16.62
C ALA A 23 -14.72 6.98 17.10
N VAL A 24 -14.03 6.24 16.22
CA VAL A 24 -13.33 5.01 16.64
C VAL A 24 -12.02 5.28 17.39
N ALA A 25 -11.38 6.44 17.17
CA ALA A 25 -10.14 6.81 17.86
C ALA A 25 -10.39 7.22 19.33
N TYR A 26 -11.48 7.95 19.60
CA TYR A 26 -11.81 8.45 20.94
C TYR A 26 -12.89 7.64 21.66
N GLY A 27 -13.77 6.99 20.93
CA GLY A 27 -15.01 6.43 21.42
C GLY A 27 -16.12 7.48 21.50
N THR A 28 -17.37 7.03 21.46
CA THR A 28 -18.58 7.82 21.69
C THR A 28 -19.55 7.01 22.55
N GLU A 29 -20.73 7.54 22.86
CA GLU A 29 -21.76 6.78 23.57
C GLU A 29 -22.19 5.50 22.81
N THR A 30 -22.12 5.51 21.49
CA THR A 30 -22.62 4.42 20.63
C THR A 30 -21.54 3.68 19.84
N ILE A 31 -20.36 4.26 19.67
CA ILE A 31 -19.23 3.66 18.95
C ILE A 31 -18.09 3.44 19.95
N PRO A 32 -17.69 2.20 20.21
CA PRO A 32 -16.61 1.92 21.13
C PRO A 32 -15.27 2.43 20.60
N LYS A 33 -14.38 2.84 21.51
CA LYS A 33 -12.99 3.14 21.15
C LYS A 33 -12.30 1.89 20.63
N CYS A 34 -11.62 2.04 19.47
CA CYS A 34 -10.82 1.00 18.88
C CYS A 34 -9.32 1.25 19.09
N HIS A 35 -8.50 0.19 19.00
CA HIS A 35 -7.05 0.28 19.12
C HIS A 35 -6.38 0.39 17.74
N LYS A 36 -7.08 -0.05 16.69
CA LYS A 36 -6.57 -0.04 15.32
C LYS A 36 -7.71 0.25 14.34
N ILE A 37 -7.41 1.01 13.28
CA ILE A 37 -8.28 1.27 12.14
C ILE A 37 -7.55 0.91 10.85
N ILE A 38 -8.11 -0.01 10.08
CA ILE A 38 -7.55 -0.47 8.80
C ILE A 38 -8.59 -0.27 7.71
N GLY A 39 -8.12 0.05 6.53
CA GLY A 39 -8.93 0.22 5.34
C GLY A 39 -8.60 1.50 4.57
N PRO A 40 -8.89 1.54 3.27
CA PRO A 40 -8.69 2.72 2.44
C PRO A 40 -9.73 3.79 2.76
N GLY A 41 -9.45 5.01 2.33
CA GLY A 41 -10.35 6.12 2.46
C GLY A 41 -9.95 7.27 1.53
N ASN A 42 -10.87 8.21 1.33
CA ASN A 42 -10.53 9.42 0.60
C ASN A 42 -9.47 10.26 1.32
N SER A 43 -8.97 11.31 0.66
CA SER A 43 -7.91 12.19 1.17
C SER A 43 -8.21 12.75 2.58
N TYR A 44 -9.48 13.07 2.88
CA TYR A 44 -9.88 13.58 4.20
C TYR A 44 -9.80 12.52 5.29
N ALA A 45 -10.26 11.29 5.01
CA ALA A 45 -10.17 10.18 5.96
C ALA A 45 -8.72 9.78 6.22
N THR A 46 -7.88 9.79 5.18
CA THR A 46 -6.44 9.54 5.29
C THR A 46 -5.75 10.63 6.11
N ALA A 47 -6.09 11.89 5.91
CA ALA A 47 -5.58 13.00 6.72
C ALA A 47 -5.99 12.85 8.20
N ALA A 48 -7.25 12.49 8.46
CA ALA A 48 -7.73 12.24 9.82
C ALA A 48 -6.97 11.09 10.50
N LYS A 49 -6.71 10.00 9.80
CA LYS A 49 -5.89 8.90 10.30
C LYS A 49 -4.48 9.36 10.70
N ARG A 50 -3.84 10.19 9.87
CA ARG A 50 -2.51 10.75 10.18
C ARG A 50 -2.52 11.64 11.43
N VAL A 51 -3.50 12.53 11.54
CA VAL A 51 -3.65 13.43 12.70
C VAL A 51 -3.88 12.64 13.98
N LEU A 52 -4.62 11.54 13.92
CA LEU A 52 -5.00 10.73 15.07
C LEU A 52 -4.07 9.53 15.32
N ALA A 53 -2.94 9.42 14.62
CA ALA A 53 -2.02 8.28 14.74
C ALA A 53 -1.45 8.08 16.16
N ASN A 54 -1.43 9.12 17.00
CA ASN A 54 -1.05 9.02 18.41
C ASN A 54 -2.16 8.46 19.31
N HIS A 55 -3.39 8.36 18.83
CA HIS A 55 -4.57 7.91 19.60
C HIS A 55 -5.04 6.53 19.17
N ILE A 56 -4.78 6.15 17.91
CA ILE A 56 -5.17 4.88 17.33
C ILE A 56 -4.10 4.43 16.34
N ASP A 57 -3.79 3.15 16.28
CA ASP A 57 -2.97 2.60 15.20
C ASP A 57 -3.75 2.74 13.88
N ALA A 58 -3.31 3.65 13.04
CA ALA A 58 -4.00 4.03 11.82
C ALA A 58 -3.75 3.08 10.63
N GLY A 59 -2.92 2.05 10.82
CA GLY A 59 -2.51 1.17 9.74
C GLY A 59 -1.71 1.87 8.64
N LEU A 60 -1.64 1.25 7.48
CA LEU A 60 -0.97 1.82 6.33
C LEU A 60 -1.73 3.03 5.76
N PRO A 61 -1.04 4.00 5.15
CA PRO A 61 -1.66 5.10 4.41
C PRO A 61 -2.23 4.60 3.08
N ALA A 62 -3.55 4.60 2.93
CA ALA A 62 -4.26 4.25 1.70
C ALA A 62 -5.19 5.42 1.32
N GLY A 63 -4.79 6.17 0.33
CA GLY A 63 -5.48 7.34 -0.21
C GLY A 63 -6.12 7.08 -1.58
N PRO A 64 -6.12 8.07 -2.50
CA PRO A 64 -6.58 7.88 -3.87
C PRO A 64 -5.83 6.76 -4.59
N SER A 65 -6.53 6.02 -5.44
CA SER A 65 -5.98 4.85 -6.13
C SER A 65 -4.87 5.23 -7.11
N GLU A 66 -3.87 4.35 -7.22
CA GLU A 66 -2.71 4.53 -8.08
C GLU A 66 -2.40 3.24 -8.85
N ILE A 67 -2.10 3.35 -10.13
CA ILE A 67 -1.58 2.26 -10.95
C ILE A 67 -0.38 2.69 -11.77
N ILE A 68 0.60 1.82 -11.88
CA ILE A 68 1.61 1.85 -12.94
C ILE A 68 1.51 0.58 -13.78
N VAL A 69 1.35 0.75 -15.08
CA VAL A 69 1.57 -0.30 -16.06
C VAL A 69 2.99 -0.13 -16.61
N LEU A 70 3.89 -1.03 -16.24
CA LEU A 70 5.25 -1.13 -16.79
C LEU A 70 5.23 -2.06 -17.98
N ALA A 71 5.50 -1.52 -19.17
CA ALA A 71 5.43 -2.29 -20.42
C ALA A 71 6.70 -2.12 -21.28
N ASP A 72 7.10 -3.18 -21.93
CA ASP A 72 8.14 -3.13 -22.97
C ASP A 72 7.55 -3.13 -24.40
N GLU A 73 8.39 -3.19 -25.42
CA GLU A 73 7.97 -3.20 -26.83
C GLU A 73 7.23 -4.47 -27.26
N LYS A 74 7.22 -5.52 -26.43
CA LYS A 74 6.53 -6.79 -26.71
C LYS A 74 5.14 -6.84 -26.09
N ALA A 75 4.81 -5.90 -25.22
CA ALA A 75 3.49 -5.84 -24.60
C ALA A 75 2.37 -5.67 -25.64
N ASP A 76 1.23 -6.32 -25.38
CA ASP A 76 0.04 -6.18 -26.22
C ASP A 76 -0.63 -4.80 -25.99
N PRO A 77 -0.66 -3.90 -27.00
CA PRO A 77 -1.22 -2.55 -26.82
C PRO A 77 -2.67 -2.52 -26.39
N GLU A 78 -3.50 -3.52 -26.79
CA GLU A 78 -4.92 -3.58 -26.39
C GLU A 78 -5.02 -3.83 -24.89
N LYS A 79 -4.24 -4.77 -24.35
CA LYS A 79 -4.23 -5.08 -22.93
C LYS A 79 -3.68 -3.91 -22.11
N VAL A 80 -2.53 -3.36 -22.51
CA VAL A 80 -1.95 -2.18 -21.86
C VAL A 80 -2.94 -1.02 -21.79
N ALA A 81 -3.67 -0.75 -22.88
CA ALA A 81 -4.66 0.32 -22.90
C ALA A 81 -5.83 0.08 -21.94
N LEU A 82 -6.30 -1.17 -21.84
CA LEU A 82 -7.41 -1.51 -20.95
C LEU A 82 -6.99 -1.40 -19.48
N ASP A 83 -5.84 -1.97 -19.14
CA ASP A 83 -5.38 -2.04 -17.75
C ASP A 83 -4.92 -0.67 -17.24
N TRP A 84 -4.34 0.17 -18.09
CA TRP A 84 -3.97 1.55 -17.75
C TRP A 84 -5.14 2.42 -17.30
N MET A 85 -6.38 2.11 -17.77
CA MET A 85 -7.58 2.88 -17.40
C MET A 85 -8.24 2.42 -16.07
N ILE A 86 -7.88 1.24 -15.53
CA ILE A 86 -8.64 0.62 -14.43
C ILE A 86 -8.72 1.55 -13.22
N GLU A 87 -7.59 1.98 -12.68
CA GLU A 87 -7.58 2.82 -11.48
C GLU A 87 -7.92 4.29 -11.76
N ALA A 88 -7.78 4.74 -13.02
CA ALA A 88 -8.16 6.08 -13.44
C ALA A 88 -9.67 6.37 -13.29
N GLU A 89 -10.52 5.33 -13.31
CA GLU A 89 -11.96 5.49 -13.15
C GLU A 89 -12.45 5.68 -11.72
N HIS A 90 -11.58 5.48 -10.70
CA HIS A 90 -11.96 5.59 -9.29
C HIS A 90 -12.31 7.03 -8.89
N GLY A 91 -11.57 8.01 -9.39
CA GLY A 91 -11.82 9.42 -9.11
C GLY A 91 -10.87 10.36 -9.86
N PRO A 92 -11.16 11.66 -9.86
CA PRO A 92 -10.31 12.64 -10.54
C PRO A 92 -8.95 12.84 -9.87
N ASP A 93 -8.82 12.40 -8.63
CA ASP A 93 -7.61 12.45 -7.79
C ASP A 93 -6.79 11.15 -7.79
N SER A 94 -7.20 10.14 -8.56
CA SER A 94 -6.42 8.93 -8.80
C SER A 94 -5.20 9.20 -9.69
N ALA A 95 -4.26 8.26 -9.79
CA ALA A 95 -3.10 8.35 -10.67
C ALA A 95 -2.92 7.07 -11.49
N ALA A 96 -2.88 7.20 -12.80
CA ALA A 96 -2.65 6.08 -13.72
C ALA A 96 -1.51 6.40 -14.69
N LEU A 97 -0.41 5.66 -14.59
CA LEU A 97 0.78 5.88 -15.40
C LEU A 97 1.08 4.67 -16.29
N LEU A 98 1.34 4.93 -17.56
CA LEU A 98 2.02 4.00 -18.45
C LEU A 98 3.51 4.33 -18.45
N VAL A 99 4.34 3.41 -17.97
CA VAL A 99 5.80 3.58 -17.95
C VAL A 99 6.42 2.62 -18.95
N THR A 100 7.11 3.14 -19.95
CA THR A 100 7.68 2.35 -21.04
C THR A 100 8.88 3.05 -21.68
N HIS A 101 9.77 2.28 -22.27
CA HIS A 101 10.83 2.80 -23.14
C HIS A 101 10.48 2.68 -24.63
N SER A 102 9.30 2.14 -24.96
CA SER A 102 8.85 1.96 -26.33
C SER A 102 7.91 3.07 -26.78
N LYS A 103 8.44 4.00 -27.58
CA LYS A 103 7.62 5.04 -28.22
C LYS A 103 6.56 4.44 -29.14
N GLU A 104 6.91 3.36 -29.86
CA GLU A 104 5.97 2.66 -30.76
C GLU A 104 4.77 2.09 -30.00
N LEU A 105 4.99 1.54 -28.80
CA LEU A 105 3.91 1.07 -27.94
C LEU A 105 2.96 2.22 -27.56
N VAL A 106 3.50 3.37 -27.15
CA VAL A 106 2.68 4.55 -26.81
C VAL A 106 1.84 5.00 -27.99
N GLU A 107 2.40 5.07 -29.19
CA GLU A 107 1.69 5.46 -30.42
C GLU A 107 0.53 4.51 -30.75
N LYS A 108 0.60 3.24 -30.34
CA LYS A 108 -0.47 2.25 -30.49
C LYS A 108 -1.51 2.33 -29.36
N VAL A 109 -1.07 2.50 -28.12
CA VAL A 109 -1.93 2.47 -26.92
C VAL A 109 -2.88 3.67 -26.85
N VAL A 110 -2.39 4.90 -27.11
CA VAL A 110 -3.20 6.12 -26.98
C VAL A 110 -4.47 6.12 -27.84
N PRO A 111 -4.43 5.74 -29.14
CA PRO A 111 -5.65 5.61 -29.96
C PRO A 111 -6.62 4.56 -29.43
N ILE A 112 -6.11 3.48 -28.81
CA ILE A 112 -6.95 2.43 -28.22
C ILE A 112 -7.69 2.98 -27.02
N VAL A 113 -7.01 3.68 -26.09
CA VAL A 113 -7.65 4.34 -24.95
C VAL A 113 -8.79 5.25 -25.44
N ASN A 114 -8.53 6.13 -26.40
CA ASN A 114 -9.56 7.02 -26.97
C ASN A 114 -10.77 6.26 -27.49
N ARG A 115 -10.56 5.16 -28.22
CA ARG A 115 -11.63 4.30 -28.72
C ARG A 115 -12.43 3.62 -27.60
N GLN A 116 -11.76 3.19 -26.53
CA GLN A 116 -12.41 2.52 -25.39
C GLN A 116 -13.21 3.51 -24.54
N LEU A 117 -12.76 4.75 -24.39
CA LEU A 117 -13.47 5.81 -23.67
C LEU A 117 -14.87 6.07 -24.22
N GLU A 118 -15.10 5.83 -25.51
CA GLU A 118 -16.44 5.97 -26.12
C GLU A 118 -17.45 4.90 -25.63
N LYS A 119 -16.98 3.83 -25.00
CA LYS A 119 -17.83 2.73 -24.48
C LYS A 119 -18.11 2.87 -22.98
N ILE A 120 -17.48 3.84 -22.31
CA ILE A 120 -17.53 4.01 -20.86
C ILE A 120 -18.62 5.03 -20.50
N SER A 121 -19.24 4.87 -19.33
CA SER A 121 -20.26 5.80 -18.85
C SER A 121 -19.70 7.24 -18.75
N PRO A 122 -20.50 8.28 -19.03
CA PRO A 122 -20.01 9.67 -19.08
C PRO A 122 -19.22 10.10 -17.84
N LYS A 123 -19.69 9.72 -16.65
CA LYS A 123 -19.03 10.04 -15.39
C LYS A 123 -17.64 9.39 -15.25
N ARG A 124 -17.51 8.12 -15.64
CA ARG A 124 -16.22 7.41 -15.56
C ARG A 124 -15.25 7.90 -16.64
N LYS A 125 -15.78 8.19 -17.83
CA LYS A 125 -15.01 8.85 -18.89
C LYS A 125 -14.40 10.16 -18.43
N GLU A 126 -15.19 11.05 -17.81
CA GLU A 126 -14.71 12.31 -17.22
C GLU A 126 -13.58 12.10 -16.22
N PHE A 127 -13.70 11.10 -15.33
CA PHE A 127 -12.67 10.80 -14.35
C PHE A 127 -11.37 10.35 -15.02
N ILE A 128 -11.45 9.42 -15.98
CA ILE A 128 -10.28 8.92 -16.72
C ILE A 128 -9.61 10.04 -17.50
N GLU A 129 -10.37 10.84 -18.27
CA GLU A 129 -9.83 11.97 -19.04
C GLU A 129 -9.13 12.99 -18.12
N THR A 130 -9.74 13.33 -16.98
CA THR A 130 -9.16 14.23 -15.99
C THR A 130 -7.88 13.62 -15.42
N ASN A 131 -7.91 12.35 -15.03
CA ASN A 131 -6.78 11.65 -14.45
C ASN A 131 -5.58 11.61 -15.40
N LEU A 132 -5.78 11.14 -16.63
CA LEU A 132 -4.71 10.99 -17.63
C LEU A 132 -4.09 12.33 -18.07
N THR A 133 -4.74 13.45 -17.77
CA THR A 133 -4.24 14.81 -18.08
C THR A 133 -3.70 15.58 -16.88
N THR A 134 -3.83 15.02 -15.65
CA THR A 134 -3.39 15.68 -14.41
C THR A 134 -2.38 14.86 -13.63
N TYR A 135 -2.81 13.76 -12.99
CA TYR A 135 -1.98 12.91 -12.12
C TYR A 135 -1.48 11.65 -12.82
N GLY A 136 -2.04 11.31 -13.97
CA GLY A 136 -1.67 10.20 -14.82
C GLY A 136 -0.92 10.62 -16.07
N GLY A 137 -0.76 9.68 -17.00
CA GLY A 137 -0.14 9.93 -18.31
C GLY A 137 0.92 8.88 -18.68
N VAL A 138 1.78 9.24 -19.62
CA VAL A 138 2.85 8.38 -20.12
C VAL A 138 4.21 8.90 -19.66
N ILE A 139 5.01 8.01 -19.10
CA ILE A 139 6.44 8.23 -18.80
C ILE A 139 7.24 7.44 -19.82
N LEU A 140 7.85 8.14 -20.74
CA LEU A 140 8.74 7.55 -21.75
C LEU A 140 10.19 7.65 -21.27
N THR A 141 10.84 6.52 -21.13
CA THR A 141 12.25 6.40 -20.68
C THR A 141 13.15 5.97 -21.82
N ASN A 142 14.46 5.87 -21.56
CA ASN A 142 15.41 5.43 -22.59
C ASN A 142 15.67 3.92 -22.56
N SER A 143 15.30 3.24 -21.46
CA SER A 143 15.50 1.80 -21.29
C SER A 143 14.52 1.21 -20.28
N LEU A 144 14.37 -0.12 -20.29
CA LEU A 144 13.58 -0.84 -19.29
C LEU A 144 14.15 -0.63 -17.87
N ASP A 145 15.47 -0.58 -17.71
CA ASP A 145 16.09 -0.36 -16.40
C ASP A 145 15.76 1.04 -15.85
N GLU A 146 15.77 2.08 -16.69
CA GLU A 146 15.33 3.42 -16.31
C GLU A 146 13.83 3.45 -15.95
N SER A 147 13.00 2.70 -16.68
CA SER A 147 11.60 2.52 -16.34
C SER A 147 11.42 1.89 -14.95
N ILE A 148 12.21 0.87 -14.63
CA ILE A 148 12.20 0.18 -13.33
C ILE A 148 12.68 1.12 -12.21
N ASP A 149 13.70 1.92 -12.45
CA ASP A 149 14.18 2.90 -11.48
C ASP A 149 13.09 3.94 -11.16
N PHE A 150 12.40 4.45 -12.20
CA PHE A 150 11.26 5.34 -12.01
C PHE A 150 10.16 4.70 -11.17
N VAL A 151 9.76 3.46 -11.47
CA VAL A 151 8.74 2.72 -10.73
C VAL A 151 9.13 2.54 -9.25
N ASN A 152 10.37 2.15 -8.98
CA ASN A 152 10.88 1.99 -7.62
C ASN A 152 10.90 3.32 -6.85
N GLU A 153 11.16 4.45 -7.52
CA GLU A 153 11.12 5.77 -6.90
C GLU A 153 9.69 6.24 -6.68
N TYR A 154 8.78 6.00 -7.61
CA TYR A 154 7.36 6.33 -7.46
C TYR A 154 6.71 5.49 -6.35
N ALA A 155 6.99 4.19 -6.31
CA ALA A 155 6.46 3.21 -5.36
C ALA A 155 4.92 3.15 -5.37
N PRO A 156 4.33 2.67 -6.48
CA PRO A 156 2.88 2.71 -6.70
C PRO A 156 2.11 1.78 -5.77
N GLU A 157 0.82 2.03 -5.64
CA GLU A 157 -0.16 1.13 -5.02
C GLU A 157 -0.24 -0.19 -5.81
N HIS A 158 -0.71 -0.10 -7.05
CA HIS A 158 -0.80 -1.23 -7.98
C HIS A 158 0.28 -1.13 -9.04
N MET A 159 0.93 -2.25 -9.32
CA MET A 159 1.92 -2.34 -10.38
C MET A 159 1.67 -3.55 -11.26
N GLU A 160 1.42 -3.31 -12.54
CA GLU A 160 1.38 -4.35 -13.56
C GLU A 160 2.68 -4.38 -14.36
N VAL A 161 3.24 -5.57 -14.52
CA VAL A 161 4.48 -5.82 -15.27
C VAL A 161 4.13 -6.56 -16.55
N MET A 162 3.94 -5.81 -17.62
CA MET A 162 3.64 -6.30 -18.96
C MET A 162 4.89 -6.30 -19.85
N THR A 163 5.92 -6.99 -19.41
CA THR A 163 7.16 -7.19 -20.17
C THR A 163 7.22 -8.59 -20.77
N GLU A 164 8.02 -8.81 -21.82
CA GLU A 164 8.22 -10.13 -22.43
C GLU A 164 8.57 -11.20 -21.39
N LYS A 165 9.33 -10.80 -20.34
CA LYS A 165 9.78 -11.70 -19.27
C LYS A 165 9.47 -11.10 -17.89
N PRO A 166 8.20 -11.10 -17.46
CA PRO A 166 7.81 -10.45 -16.23
C PRO A 166 8.47 -11.05 -14.97
N PHE A 167 8.77 -12.34 -14.96
CA PHE A 167 9.49 -12.99 -13.86
C PHE A 167 10.97 -12.61 -13.77
N ASP A 168 11.61 -12.21 -14.90
CA ASP A 168 12.97 -11.69 -14.90
C ASP A 168 13.00 -10.21 -14.45
N THR A 169 11.89 -9.50 -14.65
CA THR A 169 11.69 -8.11 -14.19
C THR A 169 11.39 -8.04 -12.68
N LEU A 170 10.60 -8.98 -12.18
CA LEU A 170 10.14 -9.01 -10.77
C LEU A 170 11.25 -8.79 -9.73
N PRO A 171 12.43 -9.44 -9.78
CA PRO A 171 13.48 -9.24 -8.78
C PRO A 171 14.07 -7.82 -8.74
N LYS A 172 13.83 -7.01 -9.78
CA LYS A 172 14.29 -5.62 -9.87
C LYS A 172 13.29 -4.63 -9.24
N ILE A 173 12.04 -5.05 -9.03
CA ILE A 173 11.00 -4.23 -8.40
C ILE A 173 11.15 -4.32 -6.89
N LYS A 174 11.35 -3.18 -6.24
CA LYS A 174 11.60 -3.08 -4.80
C LYS A 174 10.42 -2.50 -4.04
N ASN A 175 9.70 -1.58 -4.66
CA ASN A 175 8.69 -0.75 -4.01
C ASN A 175 7.40 -0.75 -4.83
N ALA A 176 6.41 -1.54 -4.40
CA ALA A 176 5.04 -1.48 -4.88
C ALA A 176 4.11 -2.07 -3.81
N GLY A 177 2.87 -1.63 -3.74
CA GLY A 177 1.87 -2.18 -2.83
C GLY A 177 1.50 -3.61 -3.20
N GLU A 178 1.26 -3.85 -4.50
CA GLU A 178 1.19 -5.19 -5.10
C GLU A 178 1.88 -5.21 -6.46
N ILE A 179 2.26 -6.40 -6.92
CA ILE A 179 2.91 -6.61 -8.22
C ILE A 179 2.15 -7.71 -8.96
N LEU A 180 1.63 -7.36 -10.13
CA LEU A 180 0.87 -8.24 -11.02
C LEU A 180 1.71 -8.55 -12.27
N LEU A 181 1.77 -9.82 -12.67
CA LEU A 181 2.73 -10.27 -13.66
C LEU A 181 2.04 -10.80 -14.92
N GLY A 182 2.40 -10.19 -16.05
CA GLY A 182 2.05 -10.67 -17.38
C GLY A 182 0.62 -10.33 -17.81
N ASP A 183 0.34 -10.64 -19.04
CA ASP A 183 -0.80 -10.23 -19.84
C ASP A 183 -2.19 -10.69 -19.35
N TYR A 184 -2.24 -11.59 -18.39
CA TYR A 184 -3.48 -12.20 -17.92
C TYR A 184 -3.76 -11.94 -16.44
N THR A 185 -3.08 -10.94 -15.87
CA THR A 185 -3.21 -10.61 -14.45
C THR A 185 -3.58 -9.12 -14.26
N PRO A 186 -4.69 -8.65 -14.84
CA PRO A 186 -5.14 -7.27 -14.62
C PRO A 186 -5.51 -7.04 -13.16
N VAL A 187 -5.38 -5.82 -12.68
CA VAL A 187 -5.75 -5.39 -11.30
C VAL A 187 -7.15 -5.86 -10.93
N THR A 188 -8.10 -5.85 -11.87
CA THR A 188 -9.47 -6.34 -11.66
C THR A 188 -9.53 -7.75 -11.07
N LEU A 189 -8.65 -8.67 -11.52
CA LEU A 189 -8.60 -10.02 -10.97
C LEU A 189 -8.08 -10.02 -9.54
N CYS A 190 -7.06 -9.20 -9.25
CA CYS A 190 -6.51 -9.08 -7.91
C CYS A 190 -7.54 -8.51 -6.94
N ASN A 191 -8.20 -7.43 -7.33
CA ASN A 191 -9.21 -6.78 -6.50
C ASN A 191 -10.39 -7.69 -6.13
N PHE A 192 -10.74 -8.68 -6.98
CA PHE A 192 -11.98 -9.42 -6.80
C PHE A 192 -11.82 -10.91 -6.54
N VAL A 193 -10.81 -11.61 -7.09
CA VAL A 193 -10.84 -13.09 -7.12
C VAL A 193 -9.49 -13.78 -6.92
N LEU A 194 -8.35 -13.13 -7.06
CA LEU A 194 -7.04 -13.80 -6.93
C LEU A 194 -6.60 -14.03 -5.49
N GLY A 195 -7.13 -13.26 -4.54
CA GLY A 195 -6.88 -13.47 -3.12
C GLY A 195 -5.84 -12.58 -2.44
N PRO A 196 -4.88 -11.92 -3.11
CA PRO A 196 -4.12 -10.86 -2.46
C PRO A 196 -5.03 -9.79 -1.87
N ASN A 197 -4.60 -9.10 -0.82
CA ASN A 197 -5.40 -8.06 -0.20
C ASN A 197 -5.21 -6.74 -0.94
N ALA A 198 -6.31 -6.14 -1.39
CA ALA A 198 -6.33 -4.88 -2.13
C ALA A 198 -6.34 -3.63 -1.24
N ILE A 199 -5.99 -3.74 0.05
CA ILE A 199 -5.72 -2.59 0.92
C ILE A 199 -4.21 -2.36 0.90
N LEU A 200 -3.80 -1.39 0.12
CA LEU A 200 -2.42 -1.16 -0.30
C LEU A 200 -1.96 0.25 0.07
N PRO A 201 -0.65 0.47 0.28
CA PRO A 201 -0.11 1.79 0.54
C PRO A 201 -0.08 2.63 -0.74
N THR A 202 -0.54 3.88 -0.68
CA THR A 202 -0.51 4.88 -1.76
C THR A 202 0.47 6.00 -1.46
N GLY A 203 0.69 6.91 -2.40
CA GLY A 203 1.47 8.14 -2.20
C GLY A 203 2.95 7.87 -1.89
N GLY A 204 3.54 6.85 -2.51
CA GLY A 204 4.94 6.46 -2.31
C GLY A 204 5.21 5.71 -1.01
N PHE A 205 4.18 5.43 -0.22
CA PHE A 205 4.34 4.72 1.06
C PHE A 205 4.63 3.23 0.90
N ALA A 206 4.55 2.66 -0.30
CA ALA A 206 5.04 1.31 -0.58
C ALA A 206 6.56 1.14 -0.35
N LYS A 207 7.31 2.24 -0.22
CA LYS A 207 8.70 2.23 0.26
C LYS A 207 8.83 1.80 1.74
N THR A 208 7.76 1.88 2.53
CA THR A 208 7.80 1.68 3.98
C THR A 208 6.76 0.69 4.47
N TYR A 209 5.60 0.65 3.82
CA TYR A 209 4.46 -0.19 4.22
C TYR A 209 4.22 -1.29 3.20
N SER A 210 3.79 -2.44 3.71
CA SER A 210 3.28 -3.55 2.91
C SER A 210 1.75 -3.49 2.78
N SER A 211 1.18 -4.28 1.89
CA SER A 211 -0.27 -4.55 1.84
C SER A 211 -0.77 -5.12 3.17
N VAL A 212 -2.05 -4.90 3.48
CA VAL A 212 -2.68 -5.46 4.68
C VAL A 212 -2.57 -6.98 4.70
N SER A 213 -2.16 -7.51 5.82
CA SER A 213 -2.01 -8.94 6.07
C SER A 213 -2.50 -9.33 7.47
N VAL A 214 -2.47 -10.60 7.79
CA VAL A 214 -2.76 -11.09 9.16
C VAL A 214 -1.82 -10.45 10.19
N GLN A 215 -0.60 -10.07 9.81
CA GLN A 215 0.38 -9.45 10.72
C GLN A 215 -0.10 -8.10 11.26
N ASP A 216 -0.92 -7.38 10.52
CA ASP A 216 -1.48 -6.09 10.95
C ASP A 216 -2.47 -6.23 12.12
N PHE A 217 -3.03 -7.42 12.31
CA PHE A 217 -3.96 -7.74 13.39
C PHE A 217 -3.30 -8.46 14.56
N LEU A 218 -1.99 -8.72 14.48
CA LEU A 218 -1.23 -9.39 15.51
C LEU A 218 -0.44 -8.40 16.34
N LYS A 219 -0.40 -8.65 17.66
CA LYS A 219 0.46 -7.95 18.59
C LYS A 219 1.54 -8.90 19.10
N ARG A 220 2.77 -8.41 19.17
CA ARG A 220 3.93 -9.18 19.67
C ARG A 220 4.43 -8.59 20.96
N SER A 221 4.84 -9.46 21.87
CA SER A 221 5.56 -9.09 23.08
C SER A 221 6.89 -9.84 23.12
N SER A 222 7.95 -9.15 23.53
CA SER A 222 9.22 -9.81 23.80
C SER A 222 9.18 -10.45 25.19
N VAL A 223 9.71 -11.66 25.29
CA VAL A 223 9.85 -12.40 26.56
C VAL A 223 11.33 -12.66 26.80
N GLY A 224 11.82 -12.20 27.93
CA GLY A 224 13.19 -12.46 28.38
C GLY A 224 13.20 -13.36 29.63
N TYR A 225 14.10 -14.35 29.65
CA TYR A 225 14.38 -15.21 30.79
C TYR A 225 15.88 -15.47 30.90
N ALA A 226 16.42 -15.37 32.08
CA ALA A 226 17.79 -15.81 32.38
C ALA A 226 17.78 -16.85 33.50
N SER A 227 18.47 -17.98 33.30
CA SER A 227 18.81 -18.87 34.40
C SER A 227 19.80 -18.20 35.35
N LYS A 228 20.02 -18.77 36.54
CA LYS A 228 21.03 -18.25 37.50
C LYS A 228 22.41 -18.18 36.82
N ASP A 229 22.84 -19.25 36.19
CA ASP A 229 24.13 -19.31 35.50
C ASP A 229 24.21 -18.33 34.33
N GLY A 230 23.13 -18.19 33.56
CA GLY A 230 23.02 -17.21 32.49
C GLY A 230 23.14 -15.78 33.01
N PHE A 231 22.48 -15.47 34.13
CA PHE A 231 22.58 -14.18 34.81
C PHE A 231 24.03 -13.91 35.29
N GLU A 232 24.66 -14.85 35.98
CA GLU A 232 26.04 -14.70 36.45
C GLU A 232 27.03 -14.45 35.30
N ASN A 233 26.82 -15.08 34.14
CA ASN A 233 27.67 -14.91 32.96
C ASN A 233 27.58 -13.50 32.33
N VAL A 234 26.47 -12.76 32.51
CA VAL A 234 26.27 -11.48 31.85
C VAL A 234 26.14 -10.28 32.80
N ARG A 235 25.98 -10.51 34.11
CA ARG A 235 25.71 -9.45 35.10
C ARG A 235 26.73 -8.33 35.10
N ASP A 236 28.03 -8.65 34.99
CA ASP A 236 29.10 -7.65 35.02
C ASP A 236 29.08 -6.74 33.79
N TYR A 237 28.71 -7.28 32.62
CA TYR A 237 28.54 -6.46 31.41
C TYR A 237 27.37 -5.53 31.60
N ALA A 238 26.23 -6.02 32.07
CA ALA A 238 25.05 -5.20 32.32
C ALA A 238 25.32 -4.08 33.33
N TYR A 239 26.04 -4.40 34.43
CA TYR A 239 26.45 -3.40 35.43
C TYR A 239 27.36 -2.32 34.83
N ARG A 240 28.37 -2.72 34.04
CA ARG A 240 29.24 -1.76 33.35
C ARG A 240 28.49 -0.83 32.39
N PHE A 241 27.57 -1.37 31.61
CA PHE A 241 26.73 -0.57 30.74
C PHE A 241 25.89 0.43 31.54
N ALA A 242 25.22 0.00 32.61
CA ALA A 242 24.45 0.89 33.46
C ALA A 242 25.31 2.03 34.02
N LYS A 243 26.57 1.75 34.42
CA LYS A 243 27.49 2.79 34.93
C LYS A 243 27.93 3.75 33.82
N VAL A 244 28.23 3.28 32.63
CA VAL A 244 28.61 4.12 31.48
C VAL A 244 27.49 5.06 31.10
N GLU A 245 26.23 4.58 31.15
CA GLU A 245 25.04 5.39 30.86
C GLU A 245 24.59 6.28 32.03
N GLY A 246 25.23 6.17 33.19
CA GLY A 246 24.89 6.96 34.38
C GLY A 246 23.60 6.50 35.06
N PHE A 247 23.15 5.25 34.84
CA PHE A 247 21.91 4.71 35.38
C PHE A 247 22.16 3.88 36.65
N ASP A 248 22.26 4.55 37.80
CA ASP A 248 22.55 3.86 39.08
C ASP A 248 21.47 2.82 39.44
N THR A 249 20.20 3.14 39.27
CA THR A 249 19.08 2.21 39.55
C THR A 249 19.06 1.01 38.63
N HIS A 250 19.60 1.08 37.41
CA HIS A 250 19.75 -0.07 36.51
C HIS A 250 20.91 -0.98 36.95
N GLY A 251 21.94 -0.41 37.56
CA GLY A 251 23.08 -1.15 38.04
C GLY A 251 22.78 -2.00 39.31
N LEU A 252 21.93 -1.51 40.21
CA LEU A 252 21.61 -2.15 41.48
C LEU A 252 21.07 -3.58 41.36
N PRO A 253 20.03 -3.86 40.49
CA PRO A 253 19.47 -5.22 40.40
C PRO A 253 20.44 -6.27 39.90
N VAL A 254 21.43 -5.90 39.11
CA VAL A 254 22.45 -6.84 38.61
C VAL A 254 23.65 -6.95 39.56
N LYS A 255 23.93 -5.91 40.34
CA LYS A 255 25.02 -5.92 41.31
C LYS A 255 24.65 -6.68 42.60
N GLU A 256 23.44 -6.51 43.11
CA GLU A 256 23.01 -6.96 44.43
C GLU A 256 22.16 -8.25 44.43
N ARG A 257 21.79 -8.75 43.26
CA ARG A 257 21.04 -10.00 43.11
C ARG A 257 21.99 -11.20 43.28
N ASN A 258 21.73 -12.03 44.29
CA ASN A 258 22.46 -13.26 44.59
C ASN A 258 21.75 -14.49 44.06
#